data_d0c873537a6b05179843e171d0250e22
#
_entry.id   d0c873537a6b05179843e171d0250e22
#
_cell.length_a   1.000
_cell.length_b   1.000
_cell.length_c   1.000
_cell.angle_alpha   90.00
_cell.angle_beta   90.00
_cell.angle_gamma   90.00
#
_symmetry.space_group_name_H-M   'P 1'
#
loop_
_entity.id
_entity.type
_entity.pdbx_description
1 polymer ?
#
loop_
_entity_poly.entity_id
_entity_poly.type
_entity_poly.pdbx_seq_one_letter_code
_entity_poly.pdbx_strand_id
1 'polypeptide(L)'
;MKKIKIAAGLAHVDYGHLADIVKEVTEAGAEYIHSDAADMHDLKNMQLMGGHQIIEGIRSHTDKPIECHIYTKTCDLLFIEKLAQVGTNMLILPAEHFIGAPLAYIINWCRERSMKVGLTIGLYTPLSFIEESIYDIDRLHIVVHGVDETDGKDNWGWRSSCLD
;
A
#
# COMPACT_ATOMS: atom_id res chain seq x y z
N MET A 1 -10.53 -22.71 10.06
CA MET A 1 -10.01 -21.98 8.88
C MET A 1 -9.81 -20.52 9.25
N LYS A 2 -8.69 -19.88 8.87
CA LYS A 2 -8.54 -18.44 9.05
C LYS A 2 -9.56 -17.74 8.14
N LYS A 3 -10.30 -16.77 8.70
CA LYS A 3 -11.26 -15.97 7.94
C LYS A 3 -10.49 -15.07 6.96
N ILE A 4 -10.91 -15.06 5.70
CA ILE A 4 -10.42 -14.08 4.70
C ILE A 4 -10.93 -12.71 5.11
N LYS A 5 -10.07 -11.72 5.04
CA LYS A 5 -10.39 -10.31 5.28
C LYS A 5 -10.31 -9.53 3.98
N ILE A 6 -11.16 -8.53 3.85
CA ILE A 6 -11.25 -7.69 2.66
C ILE A 6 -10.72 -6.31 2.99
N ALA A 7 -9.77 -5.84 2.17
CA ALA A 7 -9.32 -4.46 2.16
C ALA A 7 -9.93 -3.76 0.93
N ALA A 8 -10.62 -2.65 1.14
CA ALA A 8 -11.19 -1.86 0.05
C ALA A 8 -10.14 -0.88 -0.47
N GLY A 9 -9.73 -1.04 -1.74
CA GLY A 9 -8.79 -0.14 -2.41
C GLY A 9 -9.46 1.13 -2.91
N LEU A 10 -8.88 2.28 -2.60
CA LEU A 10 -9.42 3.61 -2.94
C LEU A 10 -8.58 4.36 -3.99
N ALA A 11 -7.68 3.68 -4.72
CA ALA A 11 -6.81 4.33 -5.71
C ALA A 11 -7.56 4.95 -6.90
N HIS A 12 -8.67 4.35 -7.31
CA HIS A 12 -9.41 4.70 -8.53
C HIS A 12 -10.84 5.16 -8.26
N VAL A 13 -11.11 5.72 -7.09
CA VAL A 13 -12.43 6.24 -6.73
C VAL A 13 -12.57 7.71 -7.12
N ASP A 14 -13.79 8.20 -7.16
CA ASP A 14 -14.06 9.63 -7.27
C ASP A 14 -13.73 10.32 -5.94
N TYR A 15 -12.58 10.99 -5.89
CA TYR A 15 -12.13 11.72 -4.70
C TYR A 15 -13.06 12.87 -4.30
N GLY A 16 -13.91 13.36 -5.22
CA GLY A 16 -14.96 14.33 -4.89
C GLY A 16 -16.05 13.76 -3.96
N HIS A 17 -16.16 12.41 -3.91
CA HIS A 17 -17.13 11.68 -3.08
C HIS A 17 -16.46 10.75 -2.05
N LEU A 18 -15.20 11.01 -1.72
CA LEU A 18 -14.39 10.12 -0.87
C LEU A 18 -15.07 9.76 0.45
N ALA A 19 -15.70 10.73 1.12
CA ALA A 19 -16.39 10.53 2.40
C ALA A 19 -17.52 9.50 2.30
N ASP A 20 -18.32 9.60 1.25
CA ASP A 20 -19.47 8.70 1.03
C ASP A 20 -18.99 7.31 0.65
N ILE A 21 -17.96 7.22 -0.21
CA ILE A 21 -17.34 5.95 -0.61
C ILE A 21 -16.75 5.23 0.60
N VAL A 22 -16.02 5.94 1.48
CA VAL A 22 -15.44 5.34 2.69
C VAL A 22 -16.52 4.76 3.61
N LYS A 23 -17.64 5.46 3.79
CA LYS A 23 -18.79 4.95 4.56
C LYS A 23 -19.39 3.71 3.90
N GLU A 24 -19.65 3.80 2.59
CA GLU A 24 -20.27 2.70 1.82
C GLU A 24 -19.42 1.41 1.91
N VAL A 25 -18.11 1.47 1.67
CA VAL A 25 -17.25 0.28 1.76
C VAL A 25 -17.12 -0.24 3.20
N THR A 26 -17.17 0.65 4.19
CA THR A 26 -17.15 0.27 5.61
C THR A 26 -18.43 -0.48 5.99
N GLU A 27 -19.59 0.02 5.58
CA GLU A 27 -20.90 -0.59 5.80
C GLU A 27 -21.06 -1.90 5.04
N ALA A 28 -20.48 -1.99 3.84
CA ALA A 28 -20.43 -3.23 3.05
C ALA A 28 -19.57 -4.33 3.68
N GLY A 29 -18.82 -4.03 4.75
CA GLY A 29 -18.08 -4.99 5.55
C GLY A 29 -16.59 -5.08 5.26
N ALA A 30 -15.98 -4.10 4.61
CA ALA A 30 -14.53 -4.01 4.50
C ALA A 30 -13.90 -4.00 5.91
N GLU A 31 -12.89 -4.86 6.12
CA GLU A 31 -12.17 -4.91 7.38
C GLU A 31 -10.94 -3.99 7.41
N TYR A 32 -10.48 -3.56 6.24
CA TYR A 32 -9.39 -2.60 6.04
C TYR A 32 -9.75 -1.61 4.93
N ILE A 33 -9.19 -0.42 5.02
CA ILE A 33 -9.17 0.54 3.91
C ILE A 33 -7.75 0.57 3.35
N HIS A 34 -7.61 0.38 2.05
CA HIS A 34 -6.34 0.42 1.34
C HIS A 34 -6.22 1.72 0.56
N SER A 35 -5.21 2.51 0.87
CA SER A 35 -4.88 3.75 0.18
C SER A 35 -3.49 3.64 -0.42
N ASP A 36 -3.33 4.16 -1.62
CA ASP A 36 -2.04 4.20 -2.30
C ASP A 36 -1.44 5.61 -2.20
N ALA A 37 -0.13 5.68 -2.10
CA ALA A 37 0.62 6.92 -2.18
C ALA A 37 1.77 6.73 -3.18
N ALA A 38 1.74 7.51 -4.25
CA ALA A 38 2.72 7.44 -5.31
C ALA A 38 3.36 8.79 -5.57
N ASP A 39 4.65 8.80 -5.85
CA ASP A 39 5.31 9.95 -6.41
C ASP A 39 5.48 9.80 -7.94
N MET A 40 5.72 10.93 -8.61
CA MET A 40 5.86 10.95 -10.08
C MET A 40 7.17 10.32 -10.58
N HIS A 41 8.07 9.91 -9.70
CA HIS A 41 9.37 9.37 -10.09
C HIS A 41 9.31 7.89 -10.46
N ASP A 42 8.37 7.14 -9.89
CA ASP A 42 8.26 5.70 -10.09
C ASP A 42 7.23 5.29 -11.14
N LEU A 43 6.24 6.12 -11.36
CA LEU A 43 5.12 5.81 -12.24
C LEU A 43 5.08 6.80 -13.41
N LYS A 44 5.81 6.47 -14.49
CA LYS A 44 6.03 7.35 -15.67
C LYS A 44 4.76 7.95 -16.28
N ASN A 45 3.59 7.40 -16.01
CA ASN A 45 2.32 7.85 -16.58
C ASN A 45 1.21 7.95 -15.53
N MET A 46 1.51 7.82 -14.24
CA MET A 46 0.50 7.90 -13.21
C MET A 46 0.48 9.28 -12.55
N GLN A 47 -0.71 9.74 -12.32
CA GLN A 47 -0.97 10.95 -11.57
C GLN A 47 -0.55 10.75 -10.11
N LEU A 48 -0.21 11.83 -9.43
CA LEU A 48 -0.05 11.83 -7.98
C LEU A 48 -1.25 11.14 -7.33
N MET A 49 -0.99 10.03 -6.66
CA MET A 49 -2.03 9.30 -5.93
C MET A 49 -1.83 9.45 -4.43
N GLY A 50 -2.90 9.75 -3.73
CA GLY A 50 -2.96 9.66 -2.28
C GLY A 50 -2.07 10.68 -1.56
N GLY A 51 -1.42 10.20 -0.52
CA GLY A 51 -0.65 10.99 0.41
C GLY A 51 -1.38 11.21 1.73
N HIS A 52 -0.73 11.89 2.66
CA HIS A 52 -1.25 12.04 4.02
C HIS A 52 -2.60 12.78 4.07
N GLN A 53 -2.86 13.76 3.18
CA GLN A 53 -4.14 14.50 3.15
C GLN A 53 -5.32 13.59 2.80
N ILE A 54 -5.14 12.65 1.88
CA ILE A 54 -6.17 11.68 1.52
C ILE A 54 -6.44 10.73 2.69
N ILE A 55 -5.39 10.25 3.36
CA ILE A 55 -5.53 9.38 4.53
C ILE A 55 -6.22 10.11 5.69
N GLU A 56 -5.91 11.37 5.91
CA GLU A 56 -6.59 12.21 6.90
C GLU A 56 -8.10 12.33 6.60
N GLY A 57 -8.43 12.55 5.31
CA GLY A 57 -9.81 12.53 4.83
C GLY A 57 -10.50 11.19 5.08
N ILE A 58 -9.85 10.08 4.74
CA ILE A 58 -10.37 8.74 4.99
C ILE A 58 -10.60 8.52 6.49
N ARG A 59 -9.61 8.84 7.33
CA ARG A 59 -9.64 8.62 8.77
C ARG A 59 -10.81 9.32 9.46
N SER A 60 -11.22 10.49 8.97
CA SER A 60 -12.35 11.23 9.55
C SER A 60 -13.71 10.56 9.30
N HIS A 61 -13.78 9.50 8.46
CA HIS A 61 -15.02 8.82 8.09
C HIS A 61 -15.06 7.33 8.44
N THR A 62 -14.01 6.77 9.04
CA THR A 62 -13.99 5.35 9.43
C THR A 62 -13.04 5.08 10.59
N ASP A 63 -13.39 4.11 11.44
CA ASP A 63 -12.51 3.54 12.47
C ASP A 63 -11.75 2.31 11.99
N LYS A 64 -11.96 1.88 10.75
CA LYS A 64 -11.27 0.71 10.19
C LYS A 64 -9.76 0.95 10.08
N PRO A 65 -8.93 -0.09 10.23
CA PRO A 65 -7.51 0.05 9.97
C PRO A 65 -7.24 0.53 8.54
N ILE A 66 -6.39 1.55 8.41
CA ILE A 66 -5.94 2.07 7.12
C ILE A 66 -4.55 1.55 6.84
N GLU A 67 -4.36 0.95 5.69
CA GLU A 67 -3.06 0.57 5.14
C GLU A 67 -2.69 1.49 3.98
N CYS A 68 -1.45 1.95 3.98
CA CYS A 68 -0.91 2.81 2.93
C CYS A 68 0.16 2.05 2.15
N HIS A 69 -0.11 1.78 0.88
CA HIS A 69 0.87 1.20 -0.04
C HIS A 69 1.63 2.33 -0.73
N ILE A 70 2.94 2.33 -0.59
CA ILE A 70 3.81 3.36 -1.13
C ILE A 70 4.45 2.88 -2.43
N TYR A 71 4.27 3.67 -3.49
CA TYR A 71 4.96 3.53 -4.77
C TYR A 71 6.02 4.63 -4.90
N THR A 72 7.16 4.44 -4.24
CA THR A 72 8.29 5.37 -4.30
C THR A 72 9.61 4.63 -4.12
N LYS A 73 10.66 5.11 -4.79
CA LYS A 73 12.03 4.57 -4.65
C LYS A 73 12.72 5.01 -3.38
N THR A 74 12.25 6.12 -2.82
CA THR A 74 12.84 6.69 -1.61
C THR A 74 11.74 6.95 -0.60
N CYS A 75 11.89 6.42 0.59
CA CYS A 75 10.95 6.69 1.68
C CYS A 75 11.56 7.74 2.61
N ASP A 76 11.07 8.96 2.52
CA ASP A 76 11.43 10.01 3.45
C ASP A 76 10.77 9.73 4.81
N LEU A 77 11.57 9.72 5.88
CA LEU A 77 11.07 9.53 7.25
C LEU A 77 10.07 10.60 7.67
N LEU A 78 10.21 11.82 7.16
CA LEU A 78 9.22 12.87 7.41
C LEU A 78 7.87 12.53 6.79
N PHE A 79 7.87 11.89 5.63
CA PHE A 79 6.64 11.41 5.00
C PHE A 79 5.99 10.29 5.81
N ILE A 80 6.78 9.30 6.29
CA ILE A 80 6.27 8.23 7.17
C ILE A 80 5.69 8.83 8.47
N GLU A 81 6.37 9.82 9.05
CA GLU A 81 5.88 10.52 10.23
C GLU A 81 4.51 11.17 9.98
N LYS A 82 4.34 11.83 8.84
CA LYS A 82 3.05 12.41 8.45
C LYS A 82 1.97 11.36 8.29
N LEU A 83 2.28 10.21 7.66
CA LEU A 83 1.34 9.10 7.53
C LEU A 83 0.90 8.56 8.90
N ALA A 84 1.84 8.42 9.83
CA ALA A 84 1.54 7.99 11.21
C ALA A 84 0.61 8.98 11.92
N GLN A 85 0.90 10.28 11.83
CA GLN A 85 0.13 11.35 12.48
C GLN A 85 -1.33 11.42 12.00
N VAL A 86 -1.59 11.12 10.72
CA VAL A 86 -2.94 11.12 10.16
C VAL A 86 -3.68 9.80 10.33
N GLY A 87 -3.09 8.83 11.04
CA GLY A 87 -3.77 7.62 11.47
C GLY A 87 -3.63 6.41 10.55
N THR A 88 -2.53 6.32 9.79
CA THR A 88 -2.14 5.09 9.09
C THR A 88 -1.82 3.99 10.09
N ASN A 89 -2.35 2.80 9.89
CA ASN A 89 -2.12 1.65 10.76
C ASN A 89 -1.07 0.68 10.21
N MET A 90 -0.86 0.66 8.90
CA MET A 90 0.13 -0.19 8.23
C MET A 90 0.75 0.54 7.05
N LEU A 91 2.08 0.50 6.99
CA LEU A 91 2.85 0.96 5.84
C LEU A 91 3.25 -0.25 4.99
N ILE A 92 2.99 -0.22 3.69
CA ILE A 92 3.38 -1.28 2.75
C ILE A 92 4.41 -0.71 1.79
N LEU A 93 5.58 -1.32 1.75
CA LEU A 93 6.76 -0.85 1.02
C LEU A 93 7.14 -1.81 -0.10
N PRO A 94 7.59 -1.32 -1.27
CA PRO A 94 8.13 -2.19 -2.31
C PRO A 94 9.45 -2.83 -1.85
N ALA A 95 9.50 -4.16 -1.85
CA ALA A 95 10.66 -4.91 -1.37
C ALA A 95 11.93 -4.59 -2.16
N GLU A 96 11.79 -4.29 -3.46
CA GLU A 96 12.91 -3.99 -4.36
C GLU A 96 13.70 -2.73 -3.96
N HIS A 97 13.07 -1.83 -3.23
CA HIS A 97 13.68 -0.55 -2.84
C HIS A 97 14.10 -0.50 -1.37
N PHE A 98 13.56 -1.40 -0.55
CA PHE A 98 13.73 -1.37 0.90
C PHE A 98 14.15 -2.74 1.43
N ILE A 99 15.43 -3.05 1.31
CA ILE A 99 16.02 -4.29 1.82
C ILE A 99 17.20 -3.98 2.77
N GLY A 100 17.49 -4.92 3.66
CA GLY A 100 18.61 -4.80 4.57
C GLY A 100 18.45 -3.73 5.66
N ALA A 101 19.54 -3.03 5.99
CA ALA A 101 19.55 -2.06 7.07
C ALA A 101 18.54 -0.90 6.94
N PRO A 102 18.27 -0.34 5.75
CA PRO A 102 17.23 0.66 5.58
C PRO A 102 15.84 0.15 5.98
N LEU A 103 15.49 -1.09 5.59
CA LEU A 103 14.22 -1.69 5.96
C LEU A 103 14.10 -1.90 7.47
N ALA A 104 15.13 -2.46 8.11
CA ALA A 104 15.13 -2.67 9.57
C ALA A 104 14.93 -1.36 10.34
N TYR A 105 15.55 -0.27 9.86
CA TYR A 105 15.36 1.05 10.44
C TYR A 105 13.91 1.55 10.31
N ILE A 106 13.32 1.42 9.12
CA ILE A 106 11.92 1.81 8.88
C ILE A 106 10.96 0.97 9.71
N ILE A 107 11.19 -0.35 9.82
CA ILE A 107 10.37 -1.23 10.66
C ILE A 107 10.36 -0.74 12.11
N ASN A 108 11.53 -0.45 12.68
CA ASN A 108 11.63 0.05 14.05
C ASN A 108 10.93 1.41 14.21
N TRP A 109 11.13 2.32 13.26
CA TRP A 109 10.48 3.61 13.24
C TRP A 109 8.94 3.50 13.23
N CYS A 110 8.40 2.61 12.41
CA CYS A 110 6.96 2.35 12.35
C CYS A 110 6.44 1.74 13.65
N ARG A 111 7.16 0.77 14.23
CA ARG A 111 6.78 0.12 15.50
C ARG A 111 6.70 1.10 16.66
N GLU A 112 7.64 2.03 16.76
CA GLU A 112 7.63 3.10 17.78
C GLU A 112 6.36 3.98 17.68
N ARG A 113 5.71 4.01 16.52
CA ARG A 113 4.48 4.76 16.23
C ARG A 113 3.23 3.89 16.17
N SER A 114 3.34 2.65 16.65
CA SER A 114 2.24 1.66 16.61
C SER A 114 1.74 1.33 15.21
N MET A 115 2.56 1.59 14.19
CA MET A 115 2.28 1.17 12.81
C MET A 115 2.88 -0.21 12.54
N LYS A 116 2.17 -0.99 11.75
CA LYS A 116 2.64 -2.24 11.16
C LYS A 116 3.37 -1.98 9.87
N VAL A 117 4.20 -2.94 9.45
CA VAL A 117 4.93 -2.88 8.19
C VAL A 117 4.64 -4.10 7.34
N GLY A 118 4.34 -3.88 6.07
CA GLY A 118 4.25 -4.89 5.03
C GLY A 118 5.30 -4.64 3.95
N LEU A 119 5.64 -5.71 3.23
CA LEU A 119 6.41 -5.62 1.99
C LEU A 119 5.55 -6.04 0.81
N THR A 120 5.69 -5.30 -0.29
CA THR A 120 5.12 -5.67 -1.57
C THR A 120 6.16 -6.37 -2.43
N ILE A 121 5.75 -7.45 -3.07
CA ILE A 121 6.49 -8.09 -4.17
C ILE A 121 5.60 -8.15 -5.41
N GLY A 122 6.22 -7.89 -6.57
CA GLY A 122 5.59 -8.06 -7.87
C GLY A 122 5.80 -9.47 -8.46
N LEU A 123 5.24 -9.69 -9.64
CA LEU A 123 5.33 -10.99 -10.35
C LEU A 123 6.77 -11.44 -10.66
N TYR A 124 7.66 -10.49 -10.83
CA TYR A 124 9.06 -10.73 -11.20
C TYR A 124 10.04 -10.54 -10.06
N THR A 125 9.56 -10.23 -8.86
CA THR A 125 10.40 -10.05 -7.68
C THR A 125 10.85 -11.42 -7.16
N PRO A 126 12.13 -11.74 -7.16
CA PRO A 126 12.62 -13.00 -6.60
C PRO A 126 12.29 -13.08 -5.10
N LEU A 127 11.85 -14.24 -4.63
CA LEU A 127 11.56 -14.45 -3.20
C LEU A 127 12.77 -14.23 -2.29
N SER A 128 13.99 -14.41 -2.84
CA SER A 128 15.23 -14.11 -2.12
C SER A 128 15.35 -12.66 -1.64
N PHE A 129 14.62 -11.72 -2.25
CA PHE A 129 14.58 -10.33 -1.80
C PHE A 129 13.96 -10.16 -0.41
N ILE A 130 13.08 -11.07 -0.01
CA ILE A 130 12.34 -10.97 1.24
C ILE A 130 12.73 -12.03 2.29
N GLU A 131 13.59 -13.01 1.94
CA GLU A 131 13.92 -14.13 2.83
C GLU A 131 14.40 -13.71 4.22
N GLU A 132 15.27 -12.72 4.28
CA GLU A 132 15.80 -12.22 5.56
C GLU A 132 14.77 -11.38 6.34
N SER A 133 13.84 -10.76 5.65
CA SER A 133 12.90 -9.78 6.23
C SER A 133 11.53 -10.35 6.55
N ILE A 134 11.21 -11.55 6.04
CA ILE A 134 9.86 -12.13 6.16
C ILE A 134 9.40 -12.33 7.60
N TYR A 135 10.32 -12.50 8.53
CA TYR A 135 10.01 -12.66 9.96
C TYR A 135 9.83 -11.34 10.71
N ASP A 136 10.26 -10.24 10.10
CA ASP A 136 10.21 -8.91 10.72
C ASP A 136 9.03 -8.08 10.26
N ILE A 137 8.31 -8.51 9.23
CA ILE A 137 7.16 -7.82 8.67
C ILE A 137 5.84 -8.41 9.16
N ASP A 138 4.79 -7.59 9.15
CA ASP A 138 3.44 -7.99 9.54
C ASP A 138 2.61 -8.54 8.37
N ARG A 139 2.99 -8.21 7.13
CA ARG A 139 2.26 -8.62 5.92
C ARG A 139 3.19 -8.75 4.71
N LEU A 140 2.97 -9.78 3.92
CA LEU A 140 3.44 -9.86 2.54
C LEU A 140 2.28 -9.49 1.61
N HIS A 141 2.48 -8.46 0.79
CA HIS A 141 1.55 -8.01 -0.23
C HIS A 141 2.05 -8.49 -1.58
N ILE A 142 1.26 -9.29 -2.28
CA ILE A 142 1.60 -9.83 -3.59
C ILE A 142 0.80 -9.08 -4.64
N VAL A 143 1.49 -8.35 -5.50
CA VAL A 143 0.88 -7.62 -6.61
C VAL A 143 0.87 -8.53 -7.84
N VAL A 144 -0.32 -8.92 -8.27
CA VAL A 144 -0.54 -9.87 -9.38
C VAL A 144 -0.86 -9.19 -10.72
N HIS A 145 -0.87 -7.86 -10.76
CA HIS A 145 -0.98 -7.11 -12.01
C HIS A 145 0.41 -6.61 -12.43
N GLY A 146 0.68 -6.63 -13.71
CA GLY A 146 1.88 -6.03 -14.29
C GLY A 146 1.49 -4.88 -15.22
N VAL A 147 2.35 -3.86 -15.28
CA VAL A 147 2.30 -2.89 -16.36
C VAL A 147 2.92 -3.58 -17.58
N ASP A 148 2.16 -3.75 -18.65
CA ASP A 148 2.73 -4.17 -19.91
C ASP A 148 3.41 -2.98 -20.58
N GLU A 149 4.72 -2.87 -20.43
CA GLU A 149 5.50 -1.78 -21.03
C GLU A 149 5.48 -1.80 -22.56
N THR A 150 4.96 -2.86 -23.17
CA THR A 150 5.06 -3.09 -24.61
C THR A 150 3.97 -2.41 -25.44
N ASP A 151 2.80 -2.11 -24.85
CA ASP A 151 1.67 -1.52 -25.61
C ASP A 151 1.23 -0.14 -25.12
N GLY A 152 1.86 0.41 -24.10
CA GLY A 152 1.54 1.73 -23.54
C GLY A 152 0.12 1.85 -22.97
N LYS A 153 -0.59 0.74 -22.82
CA LYS A 153 -1.92 0.67 -22.21
C LYS A 153 -1.79 0.21 -20.78
N ASP A 154 -2.33 0.99 -19.87
CA ASP A 154 -2.48 0.62 -18.45
C ASP A 154 -3.45 -0.56 -18.34
N ASN A 155 -2.94 -1.77 -18.52
CA ASN A 155 -3.72 -2.98 -18.33
C ASN A 155 -3.85 -3.29 -16.82
N TRP A 156 -4.65 -2.49 -16.14
CA TRP A 156 -5.11 -2.75 -14.77
C TRP A 156 -6.13 -3.89 -14.75
N GLY A 157 -5.81 -5.02 -15.36
CA GLY A 157 -6.68 -6.18 -15.45
C GLY A 157 -6.00 -7.43 -14.90
N TRP A 158 -6.78 -8.27 -14.26
CA TRP A 158 -6.38 -9.63 -13.91
C TRP A 158 -5.93 -10.36 -15.16
N ARG A 159 -4.68 -10.74 -15.24
CA ARG A 159 -4.24 -11.71 -16.24
C ARG A 159 -4.45 -13.10 -15.66
N SER A 160 -5.36 -13.87 -16.23
CA SER A 160 -5.56 -15.28 -15.88
C SER A 160 -4.28 -16.11 -16.06
N SER A 161 -3.35 -15.65 -16.91
CA SER A 161 -2.03 -16.29 -17.13
C SER A 161 -1.07 -16.19 -15.94
N CYS A 162 -1.43 -15.50 -14.87
CA CYS A 162 -0.60 -15.46 -13.65
C CYS A 162 -1.00 -16.55 -12.64
N LEU A 163 -2.00 -17.37 -12.94
CA LEU A 163 -2.54 -18.40 -12.05
C LEU A 163 -2.37 -19.83 -12.60
N ASP A 164 -1.70 -19.99 -13.76
CA ASP A 164 -1.43 -21.31 -14.38
C ASP A 164 -0.09 -21.87 -13.92
#